data_e39e78ad66ef4b182620cd5f28238a82
#
_entry.id   e39e78ad66ef4b182620cd5f28238a82
#
_cell.length_a   1.000
_cell.length_b   1.000
_cell.length_c   1.000
_cell.angle_alpha   90.00
_cell.angle_beta   90.00
_cell.angle_gamma   90.00
#
_symmetry.space_group_name_H-M   'P 1'
#
loop_
_entity.id
_entity.type
_entity.pdbx_description
1 polymer ?
#
loop_
_entity_poly.entity_id
_entity_poly.type
_entity_poly.pdbx_seq_one_letter_code
_entity_poly.pdbx_strand_id
1 'polypeptide(L)'
;LQNWEPLESLKLSPLPCRGDRPLAVFSQVKVQYCGRDVCGPVSFALHPGERVVLDGKNGSGKSSLLKVLLGESIPHSGTITTSAGLVVSYVPQDTAHLNGLLSHFAEKHHLDESLFKGILRKMGFERVQFEKKMEDFSAGQKKKVLLAASLCQPAHLYVWDEPLNF
;
A
#
# COMPACT_ATOMS: atom_id res chain seq x y z
N LEU A 1 -11.49 -7.69 21.37
CA LEU A 1 -10.05 -7.87 21.13
C LEU A 1 -9.88 -9.03 20.15
N GLN A 2 -9.72 -8.71 18.87
CA GLN A 2 -9.37 -9.72 17.87
C GLN A 2 -7.91 -10.13 18.11
N ASN A 3 -7.69 -11.39 18.44
CA ASN A 3 -6.36 -11.97 18.52
C ASN A 3 -5.79 -12.03 17.10
N TRP A 4 -4.92 -11.10 16.77
CA TRP A 4 -4.13 -11.16 15.54
C TRP A 4 -2.97 -12.13 15.77
N GLU A 5 -2.93 -13.22 15.00
CA GLU A 5 -1.71 -14.02 14.95
C GLU A 5 -0.59 -13.19 14.28
N PRO A 6 0.63 -13.24 14.82
CA PRO A 6 1.74 -12.53 14.19
C PRO A 6 1.93 -12.99 12.74
N LEU A 7 2.08 -12.03 11.83
CA LEU A 7 2.40 -12.32 10.43
C LEU A 7 3.83 -12.88 10.24
N GLU A 8 4.60 -12.96 11.30
CA GLU A 8 6.00 -13.44 11.32
C GLU A 8 6.18 -14.87 10.77
N SER A 9 5.14 -15.68 10.79
CA SER A 9 5.18 -17.04 10.22
C SER A 9 4.98 -17.08 8.70
N LEU A 10 4.69 -15.94 8.04
CA LEU A 10 4.54 -15.85 6.60
C LEU A 10 5.89 -15.58 5.96
N LYS A 11 6.30 -16.45 5.05
CA LYS A 11 7.48 -16.21 4.21
C LYS A 11 7.10 -15.21 3.12
N LEU A 12 7.25 -13.94 3.42
CA LEU A 12 7.17 -12.87 2.43
C LEU A 12 8.51 -12.79 1.69
N SER A 13 8.46 -12.52 0.40
CA SER A 13 9.65 -12.45 -0.45
C SER A 13 9.80 -11.02 -1.01
N PRO A 14 10.23 -10.05 -0.18
CA PRO A 14 10.53 -8.72 -0.68
C PRO A 14 11.70 -8.78 -1.66
N LEU A 15 11.71 -7.86 -2.63
CA LEU A 15 12.84 -7.74 -3.53
C LEU A 15 14.08 -7.26 -2.76
N PRO A 16 15.27 -7.80 -3.06
CA PRO A 16 16.49 -7.40 -2.39
C PRO A 16 16.88 -5.95 -2.75
N CYS A 17 17.26 -5.18 -1.74
CA CYS A 17 17.77 -3.84 -1.91
C CYS A 17 19.29 -3.85 -2.03
N ARG A 18 19.85 -3.00 -2.88
CA ARG A 18 21.30 -2.88 -3.06
C ARG A 18 21.89 -1.89 -2.03
N GLY A 19 22.38 -2.42 -0.91
CA GLY A 19 23.04 -1.63 0.13
C GLY A 19 22.10 -0.70 0.90
N ASP A 20 22.68 0.29 1.58
CA ASP A 20 21.94 1.25 2.42
C ASP A 20 21.51 2.52 1.66
N ARG A 21 21.54 2.49 0.34
CA ARG A 21 21.11 3.66 -0.45
C ARG A 21 19.62 3.91 -0.28
N PRO A 22 19.21 5.19 -0.18
CA PRO A 22 17.79 5.50 -0.06
C PRO A 22 17.00 5.02 -1.29
N LEU A 23 15.82 4.46 -1.06
CA LEU A 23 14.89 4.05 -2.11
C LEU A 23 14.21 5.26 -2.75
N ALA A 24 13.91 6.27 -1.96
CA ALA A 24 13.34 7.53 -2.39
C ALA A 24 13.82 8.67 -1.51
N VAL A 25 14.01 9.84 -2.10
CA VAL A 25 14.38 11.07 -1.41
C VAL A 25 13.45 12.20 -1.83
N PHE A 26 12.78 12.79 -0.84
CA PHE A 26 11.95 13.98 -1.00
C PHE A 26 12.73 15.19 -0.49
N SER A 27 12.84 16.23 -1.29
CA SER A 27 13.51 17.47 -0.93
C SER A 27 12.61 18.67 -1.17
N GLN A 28 12.17 19.32 -0.10
CA GLN A 28 11.29 20.48 -0.10
C GLN A 28 10.03 20.32 -0.98
N VAL A 29 9.42 19.15 -0.92
CA VAL A 29 8.26 18.80 -1.76
C VAL A 29 7.01 19.43 -1.19
N LYS A 30 6.30 20.17 -2.03
CA LYS A 30 4.97 20.72 -1.76
C LYS A 30 4.02 20.24 -2.84
N VAL A 31 2.88 19.70 -2.45
CA VAL A 31 1.81 19.36 -3.38
C VAL A 31 0.89 20.54 -3.57
N GLN A 32 0.48 20.80 -4.81
CA GLN A 32 -0.33 21.94 -5.20
C GLN A 32 -1.65 21.51 -5.85
N TYR A 33 -2.73 22.18 -5.48
CA TYR A 33 -4.01 22.07 -6.13
C TYR A 33 -4.54 23.46 -6.49
N CYS A 34 -4.91 23.66 -7.74
CA CYS A 34 -5.41 24.96 -8.24
C CYS A 34 -4.48 26.13 -7.84
N GLY A 35 -3.17 25.92 -7.91
CA GLY A 35 -2.17 26.94 -7.59
C GLY A 35 -2.00 27.22 -6.08
N ARG A 36 -2.60 26.40 -5.20
CA ARG A 36 -2.45 26.51 -3.76
C ARG A 36 -1.69 25.33 -3.20
N ASP A 37 -0.78 25.57 -2.27
CA ASP A 37 -0.07 24.53 -1.53
C ASP A 37 -1.07 23.84 -0.58
N VAL A 38 -1.23 22.52 -0.72
CA VAL A 38 -2.11 21.71 0.13
C VAL A 38 -1.33 20.81 1.08
N CYS A 39 -0.06 20.57 0.79
CA CYS A 39 0.81 19.75 1.63
C CYS A 39 2.27 20.20 1.47
N GLY A 40 3.02 20.20 2.55
CA GLY A 40 4.44 20.45 2.55
C GLY A 40 4.85 21.83 3.11
N PRO A 41 6.14 22.21 3.02
CA PRO A 41 7.22 21.41 2.40
C PRO A 41 7.60 20.20 3.24
N VAL A 42 7.84 19.08 2.60
CA VAL A 42 8.34 17.88 3.24
C VAL A 42 9.69 17.46 2.66
N SER A 43 10.60 17.07 3.55
CA SER A 43 11.93 16.58 3.19
C SER A 43 12.21 15.35 4.03
N PHE A 44 12.39 14.21 3.39
CA PHE A 44 12.74 12.95 4.04
C PHE A 44 13.32 11.97 3.02
N ALA A 45 13.96 10.92 3.52
CA ALA A 45 14.43 9.81 2.71
C ALA A 45 13.86 8.50 3.24
N LEU A 46 13.56 7.58 2.34
CA LEU A 46 13.11 6.23 2.63
C LEU A 46 14.26 5.27 2.37
N HIS A 47 14.69 4.53 3.39
CA HIS A 47 15.75 3.54 3.28
C HIS A 47 15.19 2.11 3.34
N PRO A 48 15.93 1.11 2.84
CA PRO A 48 15.53 -0.28 2.96
C PRO A 48 15.27 -0.67 4.42
N GLY A 49 14.17 -1.38 4.66
CA GLY A 49 13.79 -1.88 5.99
C GLY A 49 13.13 -0.84 6.90
N GLU A 50 13.06 0.41 6.51
CA GLU A 50 12.37 1.44 7.30
C GLU A 50 10.85 1.33 7.20
N ARG A 51 10.20 1.72 8.28
CA ARG A 51 8.74 1.92 8.34
C ARG A 51 8.47 3.39 8.65
N VAL A 52 7.78 4.05 7.72
CA VAL A 52 7.46 5.48 7.84
C VAL A 52 5.95 5.65 7.80
N VAL A 53 5.43 6.44 8.71
CA VAL A 53 4.01 6.80 8.76
C VAL A 53 3.88 8.27 8.37
N LEU A 54 3.03 8.55 7.38
CA LEU A 54 2.58 9.90 7.07
C LEU A 54 1.33 10.18 7.89
N ASP A 55 1.46 11.06 8.85
CA ASP A 55 0.35 11.50 9.69
C ASP A 55 -0.17 12.86 9.23
N GLY A 56 -1.47 13.07 9.40
CA GLY A 56 -2.14 14.31 9.03
C GLY A 56 -3.66 14.11 8.92
N LYS A 57 -4.39 15.21 8.93
CA LYS A 57 -5.84 15.21 8.77
C LYS A 57 -6.24 14.79 7.35
N ASN A 58 -7.44 14.25 7.21
CA ASN A 58 -8.04 14.02 5.88
C ASN A 58 -8.05 15.32 5.08
N GLY A 59 -7.67 15.24 3.79
CA GLY A 59 -7.55 16.42 2.94
C GLY A 59 -6.23 17.20 3.12
N SER A 60 -5.26 16.69 3.90
CA SER A 60 -3.94 17.31 4.08
C SER A 60 -2.97 17.05 2.90
N GLY A 61 -3.40 16.34 1.87
CA GLY A 61 -2.57 16.02 0.71
C GLY A 61 -1.68 14.78 0.85
N LYS A 62 -1.86 13.95 1.88
CA LYS A 62 -1.09 12.71 2.07
C LYS A 62 -1.18 11.76 0.87
N SER A 63 -2.40 11.46 0.42
CA SER A 63 -2.61 10.60 -0.75
C SER A 63 -1.99 11.17 -2.01
N SER A 64 -2.04 12.48 -2.19
CA SER A 64 -1.40 13.17 -3.31
C SER A 64 0.12 13.07 -3.24
N LEU A 65 0.71 13.20 -2.06
CA LEU A 65 2.15 13.01 -1.85
C LEU A 65 2.59 11.58 -2.19
N LEU A 66 1.81 10.58 -1.78
CA LEU A 66 2.07 9.19 -2.13
C LEU A 66 1.96 8.93 -3.64
N LYS A 67 0.99 9.55 -4.31
CA LYS A 67 0.84 9.45 -5.77
C LYS A 67 2.00 10.08 -6.52
N VAL A 68 2.55 11.19 -6.02
CA VAL A 68 3.78 11.78 -6.59
C VAL A 68 4.95 10.81 -6.47
N LEU A 69 5.09 10.09 -5.36
CA LEU A 69 6.08 9.03 -5.20
C LEU A 69 5.92 7.92 -6.24
N LEU A 70 4.69 7.60 -6.62
CA LEU A 70 4.38 6.59 -7.64
C LEU A 70 4.61 7.08 -9.07
N GLY A 71 5.04 8.32 -9.26
CA GLY A 71 5.29 8.92 -10.57
C GLY A 71 4.05 9.49 -11.26
N GLU A 72 2.94 9.66 -10.54
CA GLU A 72 1.77 10.34 -11.09
C GLU A 72 2.02 11.83 -11.30
N SER A 73 1.43 12.39 -12.37
CA SER A 73 1.58 13.80 -12.74
C SER A 73 0.72 14.69 -11.85
N ILE A 74 1.11 14.84 -10.60
CA ILE A 74 0.47 15.77 -9.67
C ILE A 74 1.31 17.04 -9.57
N PRO A 75 0.71 18.24 -9.69
CA PRO A 75 1.44 19.49 -9.55
C PRO A 75 2.15 19.58 -8.19
N HIS A 76 3.45 19.74 -8.21
CA HIS A 76 4.28 19.87 -7.02
C HIS A 76 5.52 20.73 -7.29
N SER A 77 6.09 21.27 -6.23
CA SER A 77 7.42 21.86 -6.22
C SER A 77 8.38 21.01 -5.41
N GLY A 78 9.66 21.34 -5.46
CA GLY A 78 10.71 20.51 -4.86
C GLY A 78 11.12 19.36 -5.77
N THR A 79 11.93 18.45 -5.23
CA THR A 79 12.48 17.33 -5.98
C THR A 79 12.19 16.00 -5.30
N ILE A 80 11.89 14.99 -6.11
CA ILE A 80 11.75 13.60 -5.69
C ILE A 80 12.68 12.77 -6.54
N THR A 81 13.56 12.03 -5.88
CA THR A 81 14.50 11.11 -6.53
C THR A 81 14.19 9.70 -6.04
N THR A 82 14.06 8.77 -6.96
CA THR A 82 13.85 7.34 -6.66
C THR A 82 15.00 6.52 -7.20
N SER A 83 15.30 5.40 -6.54
CA SER A 83 16.31 4.47 -7.04
C SER A 83 15.88 3.84 -8.37
N ALA A 84 16.86 3.56 -9.25
CA ALA A 84 16.59 2.94 -10.53
C ALA A 84 15.99 1.54 -10.33
N GLY A 85 14.94 1.23 -11.09
CA GLY A 85 14.25 -0.07 -11.00
C GLY A 85 13.44 -0.27 -9.74
N LEU A 86 13.09 0.79 -9.00
CA LEU A 86 12.26 0.72 -7.81
C LEU A 86 10.90 0.11 -8.15
N VAL A 87 10.57 -1.00 -7.48
CA VAL A 87 9.25 -1.63 -7.55
C VAL A 87 8.47 -1.29 -6.29
N VAL A 88 7.33 -0.65 -6.47
CA VAL A 88 6.44 -0.21 -5.40
C VAL A 88 5.15 -1.01 -5.43
N SER A 89 4.75 -1.57 -4.29
CA SER A 89 3.43 -2.12 -4.09
C SER A 89 2.55 -1.10 -3.36
N TYR A 90 1.50 -0.66 -4.01
CA TYR A 90 0.64 0.42 -3.51
C TYR A 90 -0.76 -0.10 -3.17
N VAL A 91 -1.25 0.27 -2.00
CA VAL A 91 -2.63 0.03 -1.57
C VAL A 91 -3.33 1.38 -1.44
N PRO A 92 -4.32 1.66 -2.33
CA PRO A 92 -5.09 2.90 -2.27
C PRO A 92 -6.06 2.91 -1.09
N GLN A 93 -6.54 4.10 -0.74
CA GLN A 93 -7.59 4.29 0.25
C GLN A 93 -8.93 3.74 -0.26
N ASP A 94 -9.25 3.93 -1.53
CA ASP A 94 -10.48 3.49 -2.16
C ASP A 94 -10.47 2.00 -2.48
N THR A 95 -11.52 1.30 -2.07
CA THR A 95 -11.72 -0.14 -2.27
C THR A 95 -12.95 -0.46 -3.12
N ALA A 96 -13.64 0.55 -3.66
CA ALA A 96 -14.91 0.40 -4.38
C ALA A 96 -14.81 -0.45 -5.66
N HIS A 97 -13.61 -0.59 -6.23
CA HIS A 97 -13.37 -1.36 -7.46
C HIS A 97 -13.36 -2.89 -7.24
N LEU A 98 -13.34 -3.34 -5.99
CA LEU A 98 -13.29 -4.78 -5.68
C LEU A 98 -14.64 -5.45 -5.95
N ASN A 99 -14.62 -6.48 -6.78
CA ASN A 99 -15.79 -7.28 -7.11
C ASN A 99 -15.42 -8.73 -7.44
N GLY A 100 -16.41 -9.61 -7.41
CA GLY A 100 -16.25 -11.03 -7.72
C GLY A 100 -15.65 -11.84 -6.59
N LEU A 101 -15.24 -13.06 -6.90
CA LEU A 101 -14.66 -14.00 -5.94
C LEU A 101 -13.18 -13.74 -5.72
N LEU A 102 -12.68 -14.02 -4.52
CA LEU A 102 -11.25 -13.88 -4.16
C LEU A 102 -10.33 -14.72 -5.05
N SER A 103 -10.77 -15.91 -5.49
CA SER A 103 -9.98 -16.74 -6.40
C SER A 103 -9.79 -16.09 -7.77
N HIS A 104 -10.83 -15.47 -8.33
CA HIS A 104 -10.74 -14.74 -9.59
C HIS A 104 -9.87 -13.47 -9.45
N PHE A 105 -9.93 -12.83 -8.29
CA PHE A 105 -9.05 -11.69 -7.99
C PHE A 105 -7.58 -12.11 -7.98
N ALA A 106 -7.26 -13.22 -7.31
CA ALA A 106 -5.89 -13.75 -7.26
C ALA A 106 -5.38 -14.13 -8.65
N GLU A 107 -6.19 -14.78 -9.47
CA GLU A 107 -5.87 -15.14 -10.86
C GLU A 107 -5.61 -13.89 -11.71
N LYS A 108 -6.51 -12.92 -11.68
CA LYS A 108 -6.41 -11.66 -12.44
C LYS A 108 -5.14 -10.88 -12.10
N HIS A 109 -4.73 -10.90 -10.86
CA HIS A 109 -3.54 -10.17 -10.38
C HIS A 109 -2.27 -11.03 -10.32
N HIS A 110 -2.33 -12.26 -10.84
CA HIS A 110 -1.20 -13.20 -10.85
C HIS A 110 -0.59 -13.46 -9.46
N LEU A 111 -1.44 -13.53 -8.44
CA LEU A 111 -1.04 -13.82 -7.07
C LEU A 111 -0.95 -15.33 -6.85
N ASP A 112 -0.05 -15.76 -5.95
CA ASP A 112 -0.09 -17.10 -5.40
C ASP A 112 -1.36 -17.24 -4.53
N GLU A 113 -2.33 -18.02 -5.00
CA GLU A 113 -3.63 -18.15 -4.35
C GLU A 113 -3.51 -18.73 -2.92
N SER A 114 -2.61 -19.70 -2.73
CA SER A 114 -2.40 -20.31 -1.41
C SER A 114 -1.82 -19.31 -0.42
N LEU A 115 -0.84 -18.54 -0.83
CA LEU A 115 -0.25 -17.47 -0.01
C LEU A 115 -1.28 -16.37 0.29
N PHE A 116 -2.01 -15.92 -0.73
CA PHE A 116 -3.03 -14.89 -0.60
C PHE A 116 -4.14 -15.30 0.39
N LYS A 117 -4.70 -16.48 0.22
CA LYS A 117 -5.70 -17.02 1.15
C LYS A 117 -5.13 -17.26 2.56
N GLY A 118 -3.88 -17.70 2.64
CA GLY A 118 -3.17 -17.88 3.92
C GLY A 118 -3.04 -16.57 4.70
N ILE A 119 -2.66 -15.48 4.03
CA ILE A 119 -2.59 -14.15 4.63
C ILE A 119 -3.97 -13.69 5.11
N LEU A 120 -5.00 -13.84 4.27
CA LEU A 120 -6.37 -13.47 4.64
C LEU A 120 -6.90 -14.24 5.84
N ARG A 121 -6.60 -15.54 5.95
CA ARG A 121 -6.95 -16.33 7.15
C ARG A 121 -6.29 -15.77 8.40
N LYS A 122 -5.02 -15.41 8.33
CA LYS A 122 -4.30 -14.76 9.45
C LYS A 122 -4.86 -13.39 9.79
N MET A 123 -5.48 -12.70 8.83
CA MET A 123 -6.21 -11.45 9.04
C MET A 123 -7.64 -11.66 9.54
N GLY A 124 -8.04 -12.90 9.86
CA GLY A 124 -9.36 -13.22 10.43
C GLY A 124 -10.43 -13.61 9.41
N PHE A 125 -10.08 -13.89 8.16
CA PHE A 125 -11.04 -14.42 7.18
C PHE A 125 -11.37 -15.87 7.48
N GLU A 126 -12.63 -16.15 7.57
CA GLU A 126 -13.17 -17.50 7.72
C GLU A 126 -13.62 -18.08 6.37
N ARG A 127 -13.97 -19.37 6.36
CA ARG A 127 -14.37 -20.06 5.13
C ARG A 127 -15.49 -19.34 4.37
N VAL A 128 -16.45 -18.76 5.09
CA VAL A 128 -17.60 -18.09 4.49
C VAL A 128 -17.19 -16.88 3.63
N GLN A 129 -16.13 -16.14 3.99
CA GLN A 129 -15.66 -15.02 3.18
C GLN A 129 -15.06 -15.47 1.85
N PHE A 130 -14.45 -16.66 1.79
CA PHE A 130 -13.89 -17.20 0.53
C PHE A 130 -14.95 -17.65 -0.47
N GLU A 131 -16.18 -17.84 0.00
CA GLU A 131 -17.33 -18.23 -0.82
C GLU A 131 -18.20 -17.04 -1.23
N LYS A 132 -17.98 -15.86 -0.61
CA LYS A 132 -18.70 -14.62 -0.91
C LYS A 132 -18.02 -13.79 -1.99
N LYS A 133 -18.82 -13.01 -2.67
CA LYS A 133 -18.31 -11.97 -3.58
C LYS A 133 -17.81 -10.77 -2.76
N MET A 134 -16.76 -10.10 -3.26
CA MET A 134 -16.16 -8.95 -2.58
C MET A 134 -17.10 -7.75 -2.48
N GLU A 135 -18.11 -7.66 -3.34
CA GLU A 135 -19.17 -6.62 -3.22
C GLU A 135 -19.89 -6.69 -1.88
N ASP A 136 -20.02 -7.90 -1.31
CA ASP A 136 -20.71 -8.15 -0.04
C ASP A 136 -19.79 -8.01 1.19
N PHE A 137 -18.54 -7.66 0.98
CA PHE A 137 -17.58 -7.45 2.06
C PHE A 137 -17.77 -6.09 2.73
N SER A 138 -17.50 -6.01 4.03
CA SER A 138 -17.35 -4.74 4.73
C SER A 138 -16.16 -3.94 4.17
N ALA A 139 -16.13 -2.63 4.43
CA ALA A 139 -15.00 -1.79 4.03
C ALA A 139 -13.67 -2.31 4.61
N GLY A 140 -13.68 -2.77 5.86
CA GLY A 140 -12.53 -3.37 6.49
C GLY A 140 -12.06 -4.67 5.83
N GLN A 141 -12.98 -5.54 5.46
CA GLN A 141 -12.66 -6.77 4.74
C GLN A 141 -12.08 -6.48 3.35
N LYS A 142 -12.64 -5.54 2.60
CA LYS A 142 -12.09 -5.08 1.31
C LYS A 142 -10.67 -4.55 1.46
N LYS A 143 -10.40 -3.77 2.51
CA LYS A 143 -9.05 -3.25 2.80
C LYS A 143 -8.06 -4.37 3.08
N LYS A 144 -8.47 -5.37 3.85
CA LYS A 144 -7.65 -6.58 4.11
C LYS A 144 -7.32 -7.33 2.82
N VAL A 145 -8.25 -7.40 1.86
CA VAL A 145 -7.98 -8.00 0.55
C VAL A 145 -6.85 -7.27 -0.17
N LEU A 146 -6.88 -5.94 -0.21
CA LEU A 146 -5.83 -5.15 -0.85
C LEU A 146 -4.49 -5.26 -0.12
N LEU A 147 -4.49 -5.27 1.21
CA LEU A 147 -3.29 -5.46 2.01
C LEU A 147 -2.67 -6.84 1.77
N ALA A 148 -3.48 -7.90 1.77
CA ALA A 148 -3.02 -9.25 1.49
C ALA A 148 -2.45 -9.37 0.07
N ALA A 149 -3.10 -8.78 -0.92
CA ALA A 149 -2.61 -8.74 -2.30
C ALA A 149 -1.25 -8.01 -2.39
N SER A 150 -1.11 -6.89 -1.70
CA SER A 150 0.16 -6.14 -1.63
C SER A 150 1.29 -7.00 -1.04
N LEU A 151 1.02 -7.70 0.06
CA LEU A 151 2.00 -8.58 0.71
C LEU A 151 2.40 -9.79 -0.15
N CYS A 152 1.55 -10.22 -1.08
CA CYS A 152 1.88 -11.27 -2.04
C CYS A 152 2.79 -10.80 -3.18
N GLN A 153 2.93 -9.49 -3.40
CA GLN A 153 3.70 -8.93 -4.48
C GLN A 153 5.15 -8.68 -4.05
N PRO A 154 6.16 -9.19 -4.76
CA PRO A 154 7.54 -8.81 -4.51
C PRO A 154 7.75 -7.34 -4.85
N ALA A 155 8.18 -6.54 -3.89
CA ALA A 155 8.45 -5.12 -4.05
C ALA A 155 9.63 -4.67 -3.18
N HIS A 156 10.24 -3.53 -3.55
CA HIS A 156 11.25 -2.87 -2.72
C HIS A 156 10.61 -1.98 -1.66
N LEU A 157 9.47 -1.39 -1.99
CA LEU A 157 8.73 -0.45 -1.15
C LEU A 157 7.24 -0.80 -1.15
N TYR A 158 6.66 -0.87 0.04
CA TYR A 158 5.23 -1.08 0.24
C TYR A 158 4.62 0.22 0.75
N VAL A 159 3.68 0.78 -0.01
CA VAL A 159 3.00 2.04 0.28
C VAL A 159 1.53 1.77 0.50
N TRP A 160 1.05 2.02 1.71
CA TRP A 160 -0.34 1.78 2.09
C TRP A 160 -0.99 3.09 2.54
N ASP A 161 -2.05 3.48 1.85
CA ASP A 161 -2.81 4.68 2.15
C ASP A 161 -3.96 4.34 3.11
N GLU A 162 -3.88 4.84 4.34
CA GLU A 162 -4.83 4.61 5.44
C GLU A 162 -5.21 3.14 5.63
N PRO A 163 -4.25 2.24 5.95
CA PRO A 163 -4.49 0.80 5.92
C PRO A 163 -5.46 0.28 6.97
N LEU A 164 -5.69 1.00 8.07
CA LEU A 164 -6.39 0.51 9.26
C LEU A 164 -7.43 1.49 9.83
N ASN A 165 -8.05 2.32 9.01
CA ASN A 165 -9.17 3.16 9.44
C ASN A 165 -10.47 2.35 9.46
N PHE A 166 -10.73 1.68 10.59
CA PHE A 166 -11.98 0.95 10.88
C PHE A 166 -12.59 1.44 12.18
#